data_646216ea64778fa8abe8e692f8de1169
#
_entry.id   646216ea64778fa8abe8e692f8de1169
#
_cell.length_a   1.000
_cell.length_b   1.000
_cell.length_c   1.000
_cell.angle_alpha   90.00
_cell.angle_beta   90.00
_cell.angle_gamma   90.00
#
_symmetry.space_group_name_H-M   'P 1'
#
loop_
_entity.id
_entity.type
_entity.pdbx_description
1 polymer ?
#
loop_
_entity_poly.entity_id
_entity_poly.type
_entity_poly.pdbx_seq_one_letter_code
_entity_poly.pdbx_strand_id
1 'polypeptide(L)'
;MSALTSNRDGRVEGLSLVGRFLYLYGVIEKQENVTMANIKEYIAEHEDRFHEDLYGLVRIPSISAQSEHKADMQRAAEYLRDHLLSLGVQEAEVMPSEGNPIVFGHYKQPGATKTILVYGHYDVMPVEPLELWESKPFEPEIRDGRIYARGANDDKGQIMIQLKGFETAKALGLVGVNVKFIFEGEEEIGSGSLSPFCREHKDLLAADVILVSDTTMLSEETPSITAGLRGLAYWQVEVTGPNRDLHSGHFGGAVANPINELCKIIAQIVDDKGRITVPGFYDKVLPLSDEERAMIRKAPFSEEAYCRALDIRETQGEEGYITLERNSCRPSFDVCGIWGGYQGEGAKTVLPSKAYAKLSCRLVANQDHEEISRLMKEYIEQIAPKSVHVKVTPMHGGAGYYCPLDLPAYQAAAQAVEKAYGVAPLAIRSGGSIPIIAAFEEILGLKTVLMGFGLEEDAIHSPNESFSAGVFRKGVEAVAEFYRLFN
;
A
#
# COMPACT_ATOMS: atom_id res chain seq x y z
N MET A 1 18.02 45.45 29.56
CA MET A 1 18.88 44.23 29.45
C MET A 1 19.32 43.88 30.85
N SER A 2 18.60 43.02 31.57
CA SER A 2 19.05 42.43 32.83
C SER A 2 19.44 40.99 32.57
N ALA A 3 20.68 40.65 32.95
CA ALA A 3 21.24 39.32 32.75
C ALA A 3 20.43 38.27 33.51
N LEU A 4 19.92 37.28 32.81
CA LEU A 4 19.32 36.09 33.41
C LEU A 4 20.45 35.22 33.97
N THR A 5 20.56 35.14 35.31
CA THR A 5 21.44 34.20 35.99
C THR A 5 20.67 32.96 36.36
N SER A 6 21.07 31.80 35.81
CA SER A 6 20.54 30.50 36.24
C SER A 6 21.21 30.05 37.52
N ASN A 7 20.45 29.73 38.56
CA ASN A 7 20.92 29.04 39.73
C ASN A 7 21.13 27.54 39.46
N ARG A 8 22.01 26.88 40.25
CA ARG A 8 22.40 25.46 40.10
C ARG A 8 21.25 24.44 40.14
N ASP A 9 20.03 24.87 40.44
CA ASP A 9 18.82 24.03 40.53
C ASP A 9 17.83 24.18 39.35
N GLY A 10 18.24 24.86 38.27
CA GLY A 10 17.40 24.95 37.04
C GLY A 10 16.08 25.72 37.19
N ARG A 11 15.89 26.52 38.26
CA ARG A 11 14.66 27.33 38.44
C ARG A 11 14.79 28.68 37.76
N VAL A 12 13.92 28.96 36.80
CA VAL A 12 13.78 30.29 36.17
C VAL A 12 12.81 31.13 37.01
N GLU A 13 13.38 31.99 37.91
CA GLU A 13 12.58 32.91 38.71
C GLU A 13 12.39 34.24 37.96
N GLY A 14 11.15 34.73 37.93
CA GLY A 14 10.80 36.06 37.40
C GLY A 14 10.01 36.10 36.10
N LEU A 15 9.66 34.98 35.46
CA LEU A 15 8.80 34.96 34.28
C LEU A 15 7.33 34.73 34.66
N SER A 16 6.42 35.48 34.00
CA SER A 16 5.00 35.19 34.03
C SER A 16 4.70 33.79 33.46
N LEU A 17 3.52 33.22 33.75
CA LEU A 17 3.10 31.92 33.20
C LEU A 17 3.27 31.84 31.67
N VAL A 18 2.92 32.90 30.93
CA VAL A 18 3.10 33.03 29.49
C VAL A 18 4.60 33.07 29.13
N GLY A 19 5.42 33.81 29.90
CA GLY A 19 6.86 33.88 29.67
C GLY A 19 7.57 32.55 29.95
N ARG A 20 7.11 31.76 30.93
CA ARG A 20 7.62 30.41 31.20
C ARG A 20 7.20 29.44 30.07
N PHE A 21 5.97 29.57 29.56
CA PHE A 21 5.48 28.77 28.43
C PHE A 21 6.30 29.06 27.17
N LEU A 22 6.51 30.33 26.83
CA LEU A 22 7.32 30.75 25.67
C LEU A 22 8.79 30.32 25.79
N TYR A 23 9.36 30.42 27.01
CA TYR A 23 10.72 29.95 27.26
C TYR A 23 10.85 28.44 27.10
N LEU A 24 9.93 27.67 27.70
CA LEU A 24 9.89 26.20 27.55
C LEU A 24 9.69 25.79 26.09
N TYR A 25 8.77 26.48 25.39
CA TYR A 25 8.52 26.22 23.95
C TYR A 25 9.80 26.47 23.13
N GLY A 26 10.49 27.59 23.34
CA GLY A 26 11.76 27.88 22.65
C GLY A 26 12.91 26.93 23.01
N VAL A 27 12.94 26.38 24.24
CA VAL A 27 13.90 25.35 24.62
C VAL A 27 13.59 24.03 23.93
N ILE A 28 12.33 23.61 23.88
CA ILE A 28 11.88 22.39 23.21
C ILE A 28 12.19 22.49 21.71
N GLU A 29 11.79 23.58 21.05
CA GLU A 29 12.06 23.80 19.63
C GLU A 29 13.56 23.79 19.32
N LYS A 30 14.39 24.39 20.16
CA LYS A 30 15.84 24.37 19.99
C LYS A 30 16.41 22.96 20.16
N GLN A 31 15.90 22.17 21.09
CA GLN A 31 16.33 20.79 21.33
C GLN A 31 15.90 19.87 20.17
N GLU A 32 14.72 20.05 19.63
CA GLU A 32 14.24 19.34 18.45
C GLU A 32 15.08 19.63 17.21
N ASN A 33 15.42 20.90 16.97
CA ASN A 33 16.27 21.30 15.85
C ASN A 33 17.68 20.72 15.96
N VAL A 34 18.26 20.64 17.17
CA VAL A 34 19.56 19.99 17.39
C VAL A 34 19.48 18.49 17.12
N THR A 35 18.40 17.82 17.52
CA THR A 35 18.22 16.38 17.26
C THR A 35 18.12 16.09 15.76
N MET A 36 17.34 16.89 15.02
CA MET A 36 17.21 16.72 13.58
C MET A 36 18.53 17.00 12.84
N ALA A 37 19.31 17.98 13.30
CA ALA A 37 20.65 18.22 12.76
C ALA A 37 21.58 17.00 12.96
N ASN A 38 21.55 16.37 14.15
CA ASN A 38 22.33 15.17 14.43
C ASN A 38 21.91 13.97 13.57
N ILE A 39 20.59 13.81 13.30
CA ILE A 39 20.09 12.78 12.39
C ILE A 39 20.68 12.99 11.00
N LYS A 40 20.59 14.20 10.45
CA LYS A 40 21.12 14.54 9.11
C LYS A 40 22.63 14.36 9.02
N GLU A 41 23.37 14.76 10.04
CA GLU A 41 24.82 14.60 10.11
C GLU A 41 25.20 13.11 10.09
N TYR A 42 24.57 12.29 10.95
CA TYR A 42 24.81 10.85 10.97
C TYR A 42 24.54 10.18 9.63
N ILE A 43 23.42 10.51 8.98
CA ILE A 43 23.06 9.96 7.67
C ILE A 43 24.09 10.36 6.61
N ALA A 44 24.49 11.65 6.57
CA ALA A 44 25.48 12.14 5.61
C ALA A 44 26.86 11.47 5.78
N GLU A 45 27.28 11.18 7.01
CA GLU A 45 28.51 10.44 7.30
C GLU A 45 28.46 8.97 6.85
N HIS A 46 27.28 8.39 6.69
CA HIS A 46 27.09 6.97 6.40
C HIS A 46 26.38 6.70 5.07
N GLU A 47 26.12 7.73 4.25
CA GLU A 47 25.30 7.63 3.02
C GLU A 47 25.83 6.57 2.04
N ASP A 48 27.14 6.58 1.76
CA ASP A 48 27.77 5.60 0.85
C ASP A 48 27.56 4.15 1.35
N ARG A 49 27.69 3.93 2.66
CA ARG A 49 27.47 2.61 3.25
C ARG A 49 25.99 2.21 3.18
N PHE A 50 25.08 3.16 3.40
CA PHE A 50 23.65 2.90 3.30
C PHE A 50 23.24 2.47 1.88
N HIS A 51 23.83 3.11 0.87
CA HIS A 51 23.64 2.70 -0.51
C HIS A 51 24.25 1.33 -0.80
N GLU A 52 25.47 1.02 -0.33
CA GLU A 52 26.06 -0.30 -0.53
C GLU A 52 25.28 -1.42 0.16
N ASP A 53 24.70 -1.17 1.33
CA ASP A 53 23.82 -2.10 2.02
C ASP A 53 22.52 -2.37 1.21
N LEU A 54 21.93 -1.34 0.59
CA LEU A 54 20.82 -1.49 -0.35
C LEU A 54 21.26 -2.29 -1.59
N TYR A 55 22.39 -1.96 -2.18
CA TYR A 55 22.92 -2.64 -3.37
C TYR A 55 23.20 -4.11 -3.10
N GLY A 56 23.67 -4.45 -1.90
CA GLY A 56 23.87 -5.85 -1.48
C GLY A 56 22.57 -6.65 -1.53
N LEU A 57 21.45 -6.10 -1.11
CA LEU A 57 20.13 -6.73 -1.16
C LEU A 57 19.57 -6.77 -2.59
N VAL A 58 19.69 -5.66 -3.33
CA VAL A 58 19.17 -5.53 -4.71
C VAL A 58 19.87 -6.48 -5.67
N ARG A 59 21.18 -6.73 -5.50
CA ARG A 59 21.95 -7.71 -6.33
C ARG A 59 21.45 -9.14 -6.22
N ILE A 60 20.60 -9.48 -5.27
CA ILE A 60 19.98 -10.80 -5.13
C ILE A 60 18.67 -10.80 -5.91
N PRO A 61 18.54 -11.54 -7.03
CA PRO A 61 17.34 -11.55 -7.87
C PRO A 61 16.23 -12.41 -7.24
N SER A 62 15.65 -11.96 -6.16
CA SER A 62 14.60 -12.65 -5.41
C SER A 62 13.23 -12.53 -6.09
N ILE A 63 13.09 -13.10 -7.29
CA ILE A 63 11.86 -13.10 -8.08
C ILE A 63 10.96 -14.23 -7.61
N SER A 64 9.92 -13.93 -6.82
CA SER A 64 9.03 -14.94 -6.22
C SER A 64 8.21 -15.73 -7.23
N ALA A 65 7.84 -15.09 -8.35
CA ALA A 65 7.02 -15.71 -9.40
C ALA A 65 7.75 -16.77 -10.25
N GLN A 66 9.09 -16.87 -10.15
CA GLN A 66 9.93 -17.74 -10.99
C GLN A 66 10.65 -18.78 -10.14
N SER A 67 10.38 -20.07 -10.40
CA SER A 67 10.89 -21.18 -9.60
C SER A 67 12.41 -21.34 -9.60
N GLU A 68 13.10 -20.84 -10.63
CA GLU A 68 14.55 -20.83 -10.75
C GLU A 68 15.23 -19.92 -9.72
N HIS A 69 14.51 -18.91 -9.19
CA HIS A 69 14.99 -17.98 -8.18
C HIS A 69 14.74 -18.44 -6.73
N LYS A 70 14.28 -19.68 -6.52
CA LYS A 70 14.02 -20.19 -5.17
C LYS A 70 15.24 -20.11 -4.23
N ALA A 71 16.46 -20.33 -4.76
CA ALA A 71 17.69 -20.17 -3.99
C ALA A 71 17.99 -18.71 -3.67
N ASP A 72 17.57 -17.78 -4.52
CA ASP A 72 17.73 -16.36 -4.33
C ASP A 72 16.78 -15.81 -3.26
N MET A 73 15.57 -16.38 -3.17
CA MET A 73 14.64 -16.09 -2.07
C MET A 73 15.28 -16.40 -0.71
N GLN A 74 15.89 -17.56 -0.56
CA GLN A 74 16.60 -17.94 0.66
C GLN A 74 17.78 -17.00 0.95
N ARG A 75 18.58 -16.66 -0.08
CA ARG A 75 19.73 -15.74 0.07
C ARG A 75 19.29 -14.33 0.50
N ALA A 76 18.18 -13.82 -0.02
CA ALA A 76 17.64 -12.51 0.35
C ALA A 76 17.17 -12.51 1.82
N ALA A 77 16.48 -13.56 2.24
CA ALA A 77 16.06 -13.74 3.62
C ALA A 77 17.27 -13.83 4.57
N GLU A 78 18.30 -14.58 4.22
CA GLU A 78 19.54 -14.67 5.00
C GLU A 78 20.29 -13.34 5.07
N TYR A 79 20.34 -12.58 3.97
CA TYR A 79 20.92 -11.25 3.93
C TYR A 79 20.22 -10.32 4.94
N LEU A 80 18.89 -10.28 4.95
CA LEU A 80 18.12 -9.43 5.87
C LEU A 80 18.31 -9.87 7.33
N ARG A 81 18.31 -11.17 7.63
CA ARG A 81 18.62 -11.68 8.96
C ARG A 81 19.99 -11.22 9.43
N ASP A 82 21.02 -11.40 8.61
CA ASP A 82 22.39 -11.04 8.96
C ASP A 82 22.55 -9.51 9.11
N HIS A 83 21.82 -8.77 8.28
CA HIS A 83 21.78 -7.31 8.39
C HIS A 83 21.13 -6.88 9.71
N LEU A 84 19.99 -7.43 10.12
CA LEU A 84 19.36 -7.18 11.43
C LEU A 84 20.34 -7.46 12.60
N LEU A 85 21.04 -8.59 12.57
CA LEU A 85 22.05 -8.93 13.58
C LEU A 85 23.19 -7.91 13.61
N SER A 86 23.65 -7.43 12.44
CA SER A 86 24.69 -6.41 12.33
C SER A 86 24.26 -5.06 12.95
N LEU A 87 22.96 -4.74 12.88
CA LEU A 87 22.37 -3.57 13.53
C LEU A 87 22.20 -3.76 15.04
N GLY A 88 22.54 -4.92 15.59
CA GLY A 88 22.43 -5.25 17.01
C GLY A 88 21.00 -5.56 17.45
N VAL A 89 20.17 -6.05 16.56
CA VAL A 89 18.90 -6.72 16.88
C VAL A 89 19.28 -8.03 17.58
N GLN A 90 18.75 -8.28 18.78
CA GLN A 90 19.21 -9.36 19.64
C GLN A 90 18.77 -10.74 19.17
N GLU A 91 17.63 -10.83 18.51
CA GLU A 91 17.04 -12.05 17.95
C GLU A 91 16.73 -11.79 16.49
N ALA A 92 17.29 -12.56 15.56
CA ALA A 92 16.92 -12.53 14.14
C ALA A 92 17.08 -13.92 13.54
N GLU A 93 16.06 -14.39 12.85
CA GLU A 93 16.02 -15.73 12.26
C GLU A 93 15.25 -15.75 10.94
N VAL A 94 15.56 -16.74 10.11
CA VAL A 94 14.83 -17.10 8.91
C VAL A 94 13.89 -18.25 9.26
N MET A 95 12.60 -17.96 9.32
CA MET A 95 11.57 -18.90 9.73
C MET A 95 10.93 -19.56 8.49
N PRO A 96 10.65 -20.87 8.55
CA PRO A 96 9.94 -21.54 7.47
C PRO A 96 8.49 -21.05 7.38
N SER A 97 7.95 -21.04 6.17
CA SER A 97 6.53 -20.85 5.89
C SER A 97 6.04 -21.95 4.93
N GLU A 98 4.77 -21.93 4.55
CA GLU A 98 4.23 -22.80 3.51
C GLU A 98 4.83 -22.52 2.11
N GLY A 99 5.38 -21.32 1.91
CA GLY A 99 6.00 -20.85 0.68
C GLY A 99 7.45 -20.39 0.87
N ASN A 100 7.71 -19.11 0.57
CA ASN A 100 9.03 -18.53 0.77
C ASN A 100 9.27 -18.19 2.26
N PRO A 101 10.53 -18.27 2.75
CA PRO A 101 10.82 -18.05 4.17
C PRO A 101 10.47 -16.65 4.63
N ILE A 102 10.17 -16.51 5.90
CA ILE A 102 9.89 -15.24 6.57
C ILE A 102 11.08 -14.88 7.46
N VAL A 103 11.53 -13.65 7.39
CA VAL A 103 12.56 -13.12 8.29
C VAL A 103 11.88 -12.48 9.48
N PHE A 104 12.20 -12.94 10.67
CA PHE A 104 11.76 -12.32 11.91
C PHE A 104 12.96 -11.73 12.66
N GLY A 105 12.77 -10.53 13.24
CA GLY A 105 13.75 -9.92 14.13
C GLY A 105 13.09 -9.28 15.34
N HIS A 106 13.80 -9.23 16.49
CA HIS A 106 13.31 -8.59 17.69
C HIS A 106 14.42 -7.81 18.41
N TYR A 107 14.30 -6.48 18.39
CA TYR A 107 15.08 -5.56 19.20
C TYR A 107 14.33 -5.25 20.50
N LYS A 108 14.91 -5.63 21.63
CA LYS A 108 14.37 -5.41 22.98
C LYS A 108 15.03 -4.19 23.60
N GLN A 109 14.25 -3.13 23.77
CA GLN A 109 14.70 -1.89 24.41
C GLN A 109 14.43 -1.97 25.92
N PRO A 110 15.47 -1.84 26.79
CA PRO A 110 15.27 -1.87 28.23
C PRO A 110 14.30 -0.79 28.71
N GLY A 111 13.26 -1.21 29.45
CA GLY A 111 12.24 -0.31 30.02
C GLY A 111 11.14 0.11 29.03
N ALA A 112 11.19 -0.32 27.80
CA ALA A 112 10.15 -0.03 26.83
C ALA A 112 8.83 -0.71 27.20
N THR A 113 7.73 0.02 27.00
CA THR A 113 6.35 -0.46 27.22
C THR A 113 5.57 -0.61 25.92
N LYS A 114 6.07 -0.03 24.82
CA LYS A 114 5.47 -0.13 23.50
C LYS A 114 6.33 -0.98 22.58
N THR A 115 5.70 -1.57 21.58
CA THR A 115 6.34 -2.39 20.54
C THR A 115 5.83 -1.99 19.17
N ILE A 116 6.73 -1.75 18.23
CA ILE A 116 6.43 -1.55 16.81
C ILE A 116 6.73 -2.85 16.07
N LEU A 117 5.85 -3.26 15.15
CA LEU A 117 6.12 -4.31 14.16
C LEU A 117 6.39 -3.64 12.82
N VAL A 118 7.60 -3.74 12.29
CA VAL A 118 7.99 -3.24 10.97
C VAL A 118 7.78 -4.37 9.96
N TYR A 119 7.05 -4.07 8.89
CA TYR A 119 6.81 -5.00 7.79
C TYR A 119 7.39 -4.47 6.49
N GLY A 120 7.82 -5.39 5.61
CA GLY A 120 8.20 -5.19 4.23
C GLY A 120 8.33 -6.51 3.49
N HIS A 121 8.56 -6.48 2.17
CA HIS A 121 8.77 -7.67 1.37
C HIS A 121 10.10 -7.63 0.59
N TYR A 122 10.77 -8.78 0.51
CA TYR A 122 12.08 -8.87 -0.14
C TYR A 122 12.02 -9.53 -1.52
N ASP A 123 10.87 -10.03 -1.93
CA ASP A 123 10.64 -10.46 -3.30
C ASP A 123 10.42 -9.28 -4.24
N VAL A 124 10.59 -9.55 -5.52
CA VAL A 124 10.46 -8.53 -6.57
C VAL A 124 9.77 -9.12 -7.79
N MET A 125 9.14 -8.26 -8.60
CA MET A 125 8.55 -8.62 -9.88
C MET A 125 9.59 -9.11 -10.89
N PRO A 126 9.18 -9.95 -11.86
CA PRO A 126 9.98 -10.29 -13.04
C PRO A 126 10.51 -9.06 -13.78
N VAL A 127 11.63 -9.23 -14.48
CA VAL A 127 12.35 -8.11 -15.13
C VAL A 127 12.06 -7.96 -16.62
N GLU A 128 11.30 -8.88 -17.19
CA GLU A 128 10.95 -8.85 -18.61
C GLU A 128 10.03 -7.64 -18.95
N PRO A 129 10.19 -7.04 -20.13
CA PRO A 129 11.15 -7.37 -21.18
C PRO A 129 12.55 -6.76 -20.96
N LEU A 130 13.60 -7.58 -20.95
CA LEU A 130 14.98 -7.18 -20.66
C LEU A 130 15.54 -6.14 -21.63
N GLU A 131 15.09 -6.15 -22.87
CA GLU A 131 15.54 -5.24 -23.92
C GLU A 131 15.14 -3.77 -23.69
N LEU A 132 14.24 -3.50 -22.75
CA LEU A 132 13.83 -2.15 -22.38
C LEU A 132 14.62 -1.59 -21.19
N TRP A 133 15.48 -2.38 -20.57
CA TRP A 133 16.35 -1.90 -19.50
C TRP A 133 17.59 -1.22 -20.07
N GLU A 134 17.90 -0.03 -19.58
CA GLU A 134 19.12 0.71 -19.94
C GLU A 134 20.35 0.19 -19.19
N SER A 135 20.17 -0.34 -17.98
CA SER A 135 21.18 -1.03 -17.17
C SER A 135 20.67 -2.42 -16.78
N LYS A 136 21.57 -3.29 -16.29
CA LYS A 136 21.13 -4.63 -15.85
C LYS A 136 20.25 -4.51 -14.59
N PRO A 137 19.11 -5.21 -14.54
CA PRO A 137 18.11 -5.06 -13.48
C PRO A 137 18.63 -5.27 -12.06
N PHE A 138 19.64 -6.11 -11.87
CA PHE A 138 20.21 -6.46 -10.56
C PHE A 138 21.65 -5.98 -10.36
N GLU A 139 22.11 -5.05 -11.20
CA GLU A 139 23.37 -4.33 -11.05
C GLU A 139 23.04 -2.85 -10.80
N PRO A 140 22.78 -2.44 -9.54
CA PRO A 140 22.30 -1.09 -9.23
C PRO A 140 23.33 -0.03 -9.61
N GLU A 141 22.89 1.03 -10.22
CA GLU A 141 23.69 2.20 -10.56
C GLU A 141 22.95 3.50 -10.29
N ILE A 142 23.69 4.57 -9.97
CA ILE A 142 23.12 5.90 -9.81
C ILE A 142 23.28 6.68 -11.12
N ARG A 143 22.16 7.17 -11.64
CA ARG A 143 22.09 8.13 -12.78
C ARG A 143 21.20 9.30 -12.37
N ASP A 144 21.67 10.51 -12.54
CA ASP A 144 20.92 11.75 -12.25
C ASP A 144 20.26 11.79 -10.86
N GLY A 145 20.98 11.24 -9.85
CA GLY A 145 20.50 11.20 -8.47
C GLY A 145 19.44 10.13 -8.17
N ARG A 146 19.23 9.17 -9.08
CA ARG A 146 18.31 8.04 -8.91
C ARG A 146 19.07 6.71 -8.99
N ILE A 147 18.71 5.77 -8.12
CA ILE A 147 19.22 4.39 -8.07
C ILE A 147 18.35 3.55 -8.99
N TYR A 148 18.92 3.02 -10.08
CA TYR A 148 18.21 2.17 -11.04
C TYR A 148 18.50 0.70 -10.78
N ALA A 149 17.48 -0.04 -10.44
CA ALA A 149 17.48 -1.52 -10.38
C ALA A 149 16.07 -2.03 -10.08
N ARG A 150 15.78 -3.32 -10.34
CA ARG A 150 14.58 -3.99 -9.89
C ARG A 150 14.63 -4.16 -8.36
N GLY A 151 13.57 -3.72 -7.66
CA GLY A 151 13.51 -3.69 -6.20
C GLY A 151 14.20 -2.45 -5.59
N ALA A 152 14.70 -1.52 -6.41
CA ALA A 152 15.32 -0.30 -5.89
C ALA A 152 14.33 0.51 -5.04
N ASN A 153 13.05 0.51 -5.38
CA ASN A 153 11.96 1.07 -4.59
C ASN A 153 11.11 -0.03 -3.96
N ASP A 154 10.57 -0.93 -4.76
CA ASP A 154 9.54 -1.90 -4.43
C ASP A 154 10.13 -3.29 -4.16
N ASP A 155 10.29 -3.70 -2.90
CA ASP A 155 10.19 -2.94 -1.64
C ASP A 155 11.56 -2.89 -0.91
N LYS A 156 12.63 -3.45 -1.55
CA LYS A 156 13.98 -3.53 -0.94
C LYS A 156 14.53 -2.17 -0.54
N GLY A 157 14.27 -1.12 -1.36
CA GLY A 157 14.66 0.24 -1.03
C GLY A 157 13.92 0.77 0.19
N GLN A 158 12.63 0.52 0.29
CA GLN A 158 11.83 0.98 1.42
C GLN A 158 12.07 0.15 2.69
N ILE A 159 12.32 -1.19 2.57
CA ILE A 159 12.87 -1.98 3.68
C ILE A 159 14.17 -1.34 4.20
N MET A 160 15.06 -0.94 3.29
CA MET A 160 16.35 -0.38 3.68
C MET A 160 16.18 0.99 4.35
N ILE A 161 15.21 1.81 3.95
CA ILE A 161 14.85 3.04 4.67
C ILE A 161 14.45 2.71 6.12
N GLN A 162 13.62 1.70 6.35
CA GLN A 162 13.22 1.28 7.70
C GLN A 162 14.42 0.83 8.53
N LEU A 163 15.30 0.03 7.96
CA LEU A 163 16.49 -0.48 8.64
C LEU A 163 17.50 0.64 8.95
N LYS A 164 17.75 1.56 8.02
CA LYS A 164 18.67 2.68 8.20
C LYS A 164 18.11 3.77 9.10
N GLY A 165 16.80 4.00 9.08
CA GLY A 165 16.13 4.85 10.05
C GLY A 165 16.21 4.31 11.47
N PHE A 166 15.98 3.01 11.66
CA PHE A 166 16.20 2.33 12.94
C PHE A 166 17.67 2.41 13.40
N GLU A 167 18.62 2.12 12.50
CA GLU A 167 20.05 2.22 12.77
C GLU A 167 20.44 3.61 13.27
N THR A 168 20.03 4.64 12.54
CA THR A 168 20.27 6.06 12.86
C THR A 168 19.67 6.42 14.21
N ALA A 169 18.40 6.10 14.43
CA ALA A 169 17.73 6.37 15.70
C ALA A 169 18.42 5.67 16.88
N LYS A 170 18.81 4.40 16.70
CA LYS A 170 19.51 3.61 17.70
C LYS A 170 20.87 4.19 18.04
N ALA A 171 21.68 4.56 17.02
CA ALA A 171 23.00 5.14 17.20
C ALA A 171 22.95 6.46 17.98
N LEU A 172 21.89 7.23 17.81
CA LEU A 172 21.66 8.51 18.49
C LEU A 172 20.88 8.36 19.82
N GLY A 173 20.55 7.14 20.24
CA GLY A 173 19.83 6.90 21.50
C GLY A 173 18.37 7.36 21.49
N LEU A 174 17.73 7.40 20.32
CA LEU A 174 16.36 7.89 20.11
C LEU A 174 15.29 6.78 20.15
N VAL A 175 15.70 5.50 20.18
CA VAL A 175 14.76 4.37 20.23
C VAL A 175 14.35 4.09 21.66
N GLY A 176 13.11 4.38 22.03
CA GLY A 176 12.54 4.09 23.35
C GLY A 176 11.53 2.94 23.37
N VAL A 177 11.30 2.28 22.24
CA VAL A 177 10.33 1.20 22.05
C VAL A 177 11.02 -0.11 21.69
N ASN A 178 10.33 -1.25 21.90
CA ASN A 178 10.73 -2.51 21.28
C ASN A 178 10.42 -2.45 19.79
N VAL A 179 11.24 -3.10 18.98
CA VAL A 179 11.03 -3.16 17.53
C VAL A 179 11.10 -4.61 17.08
N LYS A 180 10.02 -5.07 16.47
CA LYS A 180 9.96 -6.35 15.76
C LYS A 180 10.00 -6.08 14.27
N PHE A 181 10.63 -6.96 13.54
CA PHE A 181 10.72 -6.92 12.08
C PHE A 181 10.13 -8.21 11.54
N ILE A 182 9.32 -8.09 10.50
CA ILE A 182 8.83 -9.21 9.71
C ILE A 182 8.98 -8.87 8.23
N PHE A 183 9.78 -9.66 7.51
CA PHE A 183 9.94 -9.49 6.07
C PHE A 183 9.55 -10.78 5.36
N GLU A 184 8.64 -10.66 4.38
CA GLU A 184 8.14 -11.77 3.58
C GLU A 184 8.76 -11.84 2.18
N GLY A 185 8.51 -12.93 1.46
CA GLY A 185 9.00 -13.14 0.09
C GLY A 185 7.92 -13.59 -0.87
N GLU A 186 6.66 -13.16 -0.71
CA GLU A 186 5.51 -13.54 -1.54
C GLU A 186 4.53 -12.40 -1.81
N GLU A 187 4.88 -11.13 -1.49
CA GLU A 187 3.96 -10.01 -1.71
C GLU A 187 3.55 -9.92 -3.17
N GLU A 188 4.51 -10.00 -4.07
CA GLU A 188 4.35 -9.89 -5.52
C GLU A 188 3.55 -11.04 -6.16
N ILE A 189 3.29 -12.08 -5.39
CA ILE A 189 2.42 -13.20 -5.77
C ILE A 189 1.22 -13.38 -4.83
N GLY A 190 0.95 -12.39 -3.96
CA GLY A 190 -0.26 -12.27 -3.14
C GLY A 190 -0.16 -12.80 -1.72
N SER A 191 1.03 -12.89 -1.11
CA SER A 191 1.29 -13.20 0.32
C SER A 191 0.58 -14.45 0.85
N GLY A 192 0.56 -15.52 0.04
CA GLY A 192 -0.23 -16.73 0.34
C GLY A 192 0.12 -17.35 1.69
N SER A 193 1.40 -17.35 2.05
CA SER A 193 1.91 -17.98 3.27
C SER A 193 1.92 -17.06 4.49
N LEU A 194 1.83 -15.75 4.31
CA LEU A 194 1.95 -14.80 5.43
C LEU A 194 0.74 -14.81 6.36
N SER A 195 -0.47 -14.87 5.83
CA SER A 195 -1.69 -14.94 6.67
C SER A 195 -1.74 -16.20 7.57
N PRO A 196 -1.44 -17.42 7.08
CA PRO A 196 -1.26 -18.59 7.94
C PRO A 196 -0.16 -18.41 8.98
N PHE A 197 1.00 -17.90 8.59
CA PHE A 197 2.10 -17.60 9.50
C PHE A 197 1.69 -16.66 10.64
N CYS A 198 1.00 -15.56 10.33
CA CYS A 198 0.50 -14.62 11.32
C CYS A 198 -0.49 -15.26 12.30
N ARG A 199 -1.34 -16.19 11.84
CA ARG A 199 -2.28 -16.91 12.71
C ARG A 199 -1.54 -17.83 13.68
N GLU A 200 -0.51 -18.53 13.22
CA GLU A 200 0.30 -19.44 14.03
C GLU A 200 1.18 -18.69 15.04
N HIS A 201 1.70 -17.52 14.67
CA HIS A 201 2.68 -16.76 15.45
C HIS A 201 2.14 -15.46 16.07
N LYS A 202 0.85 -15.39 16.43
CA LYS A 202 0.23 -14.19 17.01
C LYS A 202 0.98 -13.61 18.19
N ASP A 203 1.41 -14.46 19.12
CA ASP A 203 2.13 -14.02 20.33
C ASP A 203 3.52 -13.47 19.99
N LEU A 204 4.20 -14.09 19.01
CA LEU A 204 5.49 -13.63 18.51
C LEU A 204 5.37 -12.23 17.86
N LEU A 205 4.29 -12.00 17.10
CA LEU A 205 4.04 -10.78 16.35
C LEU A 205 3.28 -9.71 17.15
N ALA A 206 2.91 -9.98 18.41
CA ALA A 206 2.20 -9.01 19.25
C ALA A 206 2.95 -7.69 19.33
N ALA A 207 2.26 -6.58 19.04
CA ALA A 207 2.78 -5.23 18.99
C ALA A 207 1.67 -4.22 19.30
N ASP A 208 1.98 -2.92 19.34
CA ASP A 208 1.00 -1.84 19.49
C ASP A 208 0.57 -1.27 18.14
N VAL A 209 1.46 -1.33 17.15
CA VAL A 209 1.23 -0.80 15.79
C VAL A 209 2.15 -1.50 14.79
N ILE A 210 1.71 -1.55 13.53
CA ILE A 210 2.54 -1.96 12.40
C ILE A 210 2.98 -0.72 11.63
N LEU A 211 4.26 -0.66 11.24
CA LEU A 211 4.84 0.35 10.38
C LEU A 211 5.25 -0.28 9.05
N VAL A 212 4.77 0.28 7.96
CA VAL A 212 5.00 -0.20 6.59
C VAL A 212 5.43 0.97 5.72
N SER A 213 6.40 0.76 4.84
CA SER A 213 6.83 1.77 3.85
C SER A 213 6.45 1.41 2.41
N ASP A 214 5.87 0.26 2.17
CA ASP A 214 5.46 -0.27 0.87
C ASP A 214 4.26 0.49 0.26
N THR A 215 4.41 1.80 0.07
CA THR A 215 3.44 2.68 -0.60
C THR A 215 4.15 3.89 -1.24
N THR A 216 3.38 4.67 -2.02
CA THR A 216 3.87 5.89 -2.66
C THR A 216 3.38 7.14 -1.94
N MET A 217 4.14 8.24 -2.07
CA MET A 217 3.70 9.59 -1.74
C MET A 217 3.43 10.41 -3.01
N LEU A 218 2.76 11.56 -2.88
CA LEU A 218 2.38 12.39 -4.03
C LEU A 218 3.59 12.98 -4.76
N SER A 219 4.49 13.63 -4.03
CA SER A 219 5.77 14.13 -4.53
C SER A 219 6.68 14.53 -3.36
N GLU A 220 7.93 14.87 -3.64
CA GLU A 220 8.86 15.41 -2.63
C GLU A 220 8.40 16.77 -2.09
N GLU A 221 7.77 17.63 -2.90
CA GLU A 221 7.26 18.95 -2.51
C GLU A 221 5.92 18.84 -1.78
N THR A 222 5.18 17.76 -2.03
CA THR A 222 3.89 17.49 -1.40
C THR A 222 3.91 16.07 -0.81
N PRO A 223 4.64 15.87 0.30
CA PRO A 223 4.70 14.56 0.94
C PRO A 223 3.32 14.12 1.39
N SER A 224 3.08 12.83 1.40
CA SER A 224 1.81 12.27 1.86
C SER A 224 2.02 10.96 2.62
N ILE A 225 1.04 10.63 3.47
CA ILE A 225 0.95 9.35 4.16
C ILE A 225 -0.35 8.68 3.75
N THR A 226 -0.25 7.42 3.36
CA THR A 226 -1.42 6.64 2.95
C THR A 226 -2.25 6.27 4.17
N ALA A 227 -3.42 6.90 4.32
CA ALA A 227 -4.36 6.64 5.40
C ALA A 227 -5.43 5.58 5.05
N GLY A 228 -5.44 5.07 3.83
CA GLY A 228 -6.40 4.05 3.44
C GLY A 228 -6.09 3.38 2.11
N LEU A 229 -6.50 2.12 2.00
CA LEU A 229 -6.38 1.30 0.81
C LEU A 229 -7.75 0.77 0.43
N ARG A 230 -8.02 0.63 -0.86
CA ARG A 230 -9.25 -0.05 -1.31
C ARG A 230 -9.09 -1.57 -1.20
N GLY A 231 -10.21 -2.22 -0.91
CA GLY A 231 -10.34 -3.67 -1.03
C GLY A 231 -10.70 -4.08 -2.46
N LEU A 232 -10.89 -5.37 -2.64
CA LEU A 232 -11.26 -5.99 -3.91
C LEU A 232 -12.27 -7.10 -3.68
N ALA A 233 -13.23 -7.23 -4.58
CA ALA A 233 -14.03 -8.42 -4.73
C ALA A 233 -14.15 -8.73 -6.22
N TYR A 234 -13.94 -10.00 -6.60
CA TYR A 234 -13.83 -10.43 -8.00
C TYR A 234 -14.66 -11.68 -8.27
N TRP A 235 -15.39 -11.69 -9.39
CA TRP A 235 -16.30 -12.78 -9.75
C TRP A 235 -16.19 -13.14 -11.22
N GLN A 236 -16.54 -14.40 -11.51
CA GLN A 236 -16.90 -14.83 -12.86
C GLN A 236 -18.40 -15.08 -12.90
N VAL A 237 -19.08 -14.51 -13.90
CA VAL A 237 -20.48 -14.73 -14.19
C VAL A 237 -20.60 -15.56 -15.47
N GLU A 238 -21.37 -16.64 -15.41
CA GLU A 238 -21.76 -17.49 -16.55
C GLU A 238 -23.25 -17.36 -16.74
N VAL A 239 -23.65 -17.02 -17.95
CA VAL A 239 -25.07 -17.03 -18.41
C VAL A 239 -25.26 -18.14 -19.42
N THR A 240 -26.12 -19.09 -19.11
CA THR A 240 -26.45 -20.24 -19.98
C THR A 240 -27.88 -20.09 -20.49
N GLY A 241 -28.03 -20.14 -21.81
CA GLY A 241 -29.31 -20.14 -22.52
C GLY A 241 -29.69 -21.53 -23.03
N PRO A 242 -29.79 -21.72 -24.37
CA PRO A 242 -30.16 -23.01 -24.97
C PRO A 242 -29.06 -24.06 -24.73
N ASN A 243 -29.42 -25.34 -24.90
CA ASN A 243 -28.50 -26.49 -24.69
C ASN A 243 -27.38 -26.61 -25.74
N ARG A 244 -27.39 -25.80 -26.77
CA ARG A 244 -26.37 -25.70 -27.83
C ARG A 244 -26.50 -24.40 -28.59
N ASP A 245 -25.51 -24.05 -29.37
CA ASP A 245 -25.59 -22.94 -30.31
C ASP A 245 -26.67 -23.15 -31.34
N LEU A 246 -27.43 -22.10 -31.62
CA LEU A 246 -28.59 -22.14 -32.52
C LEU A 246 -28.42 -21.19 -33.70
N HIS A 247 -29.12 -21.47 -34.82
CA HIS A 247 -29.17 -20.57 -35.95
C HIS A 247 -30.01 -19.33 -35.60
N SER A 248 -29.43 -18.13 -35.62
CA SER A 248 -30.09 -16.90 -35.19
C SER A 248 -31.32 -16.54 -36.06
N GLY A 249 -31.32 -16.89 -37.33
CA GLY A 249 -32.49 -16.69 -38.23
C GLY A 249 -33.69 -17.57 -37.91
N HIS A 250 -33.49 -18.75 -37.32
CA HIS A 250 -34.58 -19.65 -36.97
C HIS A 250 -35.07 -19.47 -35.54
N PHE A 251 -34.19 -19.07 -34.61
CA PHE A 251 -34.49 -19.03 -33.18
C PHE A 251 -34.43 -17.63 -32.59
N GLY A 252 -33.86 -16.64 -33.32
CA GLY A 252 -33.79 -15.24 -32.88
C GLY A 252 -35.17 -14.64 -32.66
N GLY A 253 -35.35 -13.90 -31.57
CA GLY A 253 -36.65 -13.36 -31.16
C GLY A 253 -37.55 -14.34 -30.39
N ALA A 254 -37.25 -15.66 -30.42
CA ALA A 254 -37.98 -16.67 -29.67
C ALA A 254 -37.18 -17.28 -28.51
N VAL A 255 -35.85 -17.38 -28.64
CA VAL A 255 -34.95 -17.92 -27.63
C VAL A 255 -34.03 -16.80 -27.13
N ALA A 256 -33.83 -16.70 -25.82
CA ALA A 256 -32.96 -15.71 -25.21
C ALA A 256 -31.50 -15.91 -25.66
N ASN A 257 -30.84 -14.82 -26.03
CA ASN A 257 -29.40 -14.81 -26.30
C ASN A 257 -28.62 -14.51 -25.01
N PRO A 258 -27.80 -15.43 -24.50
CA PRO A 258 -27.04 -15.23 -23.26
C PRO A 258 -26.18 -13.97 -23.25
N ILE A 259 -25.61 -13.55 -24.38
CA ILE A 259 -24.84 -12.31 -24.47
C ILE A 259 -25.71 -11.09 -24.20
N ASN A 260 -26.90 -11.05 -24.89
CA ASN A 260 -27.83 -9.95 -24.72
C ASN A 260 -28.33 -9.85 -23.29
N GLU A 261 -28.63 -10.98 -22.65
CA GLU A 261 -29.09 -10.99 -21.25
C GLU A 261 -27.99 -10.66 -20.28
N LEU A 262 -26.75 -11.12 -20.51
CA LEU A 262 -25.60 -10.73 -19.72
C LEU A 262 -25.34 -9.21 -19.77
N CYS A 263 -25.40 -8.61 -20.96
CA CYS A 263 -25.26 -7.15 -21.11
C CYS A 263 -26.35 -6.39 -20.34
N LYS A 264 -27.62 -6.88 -20.39
CA LYS A 264 -28.72 -6.27 -19.62
C LYS A 264 -28.56 -6.41 -18.11
N ILE A 265 -28.02 -7.52 -17.63
CA ILE A 265 -27.72 -7.74 -16.23
C ILE A 265 -26.63 -6.74 -15.77
N ILE A 266 -25.53 -6.67 -16.51
CA ILE A 266 -24.42 -5.76 -16.21
C ILE A 266 -24.89 -4.31 -16.20
N ALA A 267 -25.69 -3.89 -17.17
CA ALA A 267 -26.20 -2.52 -17.28
C ALA A 267 -27.13 -2.11 -16.11
N GLN A 268 -27.63 -3.05 -15.32
CA GLN A 268 -28.46 -2.76 -14.16
C GLN A 268 -27.64 -2.62 -12.87
N ILE A 269 -26.34 -2.99 -12.86
CA ILE A 269 -25.52 -2.97 -11.64
C ILE A 269 -25.10 -1.55 -11.25
N VAL A 270 -24.98 -0.66 -12.24
CA VAL A 270 -24.63 0.75 -12.01
C VAL A 270 -25.69 1.63 -12.66
N ASP A 271 -26.16 2.63 -11.94
CA ASP A 271 -27.15 3.60 -12.46
C ASP A 271 -26.50 4.73 -13.28
N ASP A 272 -27.34 5.59 -13.86
CA ASP A 272 -26.89 6.74 -14.68
C ASP A 272 -26.08 7.78 -13.89
N LYS A 273 -26.05 7.69 -12.56
CA LYS A 273 -25.26 8.53 -11.66
C LYS A 273 -23.94 7.90 -11.23
N GLY A 274 -23.59 6.76 -11.81
CA GLY A 274 -22.40 6.00 -11.49
C GLY A 274 -22.45 5.29 -10.13
N ARG A 275 -23.64 5.12 -9.54
CA ARG A 275 -23.84 4.47 -8.24
C ARG A 275 -24.19 3.01 -8.42
N ILE A 276 -23.56 2.12 -7.66
CA ILE A 276 -23.86 0.69 -7.64
C ILE A 276 -25.26 0.48 -7.03
N THR A 277 -26.12 -0.25 -7.73
CA THR A 277 -27.56 -0.41 -7.40
C THR A 277 -27.85 -1.61 -6.51
N VAL A 278 -26.84 -2.43 -6.21
CA VAL A 278 -26.99 -3.65 -5.40
C VAL A 278 -27.47 -3.28 -3.99
N PRO A 279 -28.65 -3.78 -3.55
CA PRO A 279 -29.16 -3.49 -2.21
C PRO A 279 -28.19 -3.90 -1.11
N GLY A 280 -27.99 -3.02 -0.11
CA GLY A 280 -27.05 -3.25 0.99
C GLY A 280 -25.59 -2.95 0.68
N PHE A 281 -25.24 -2.73 -0.60
CA PHE A 281 -23.83 -2.52 -1.01
C PHE A 281 -23.15 -1.36 -0.28
N TYR A 282 -23.86 -0.28 0.00
CA TYR A 282 -23.33 0.93 0.64
C TYR A 282 -23.55 1.00 2.16
N ASP A 283 -24.20 0.01 2.78
CA ASP A 283 -24.63 0.09 4.19
C ASP A 283 -23.48 0.33 5.17
N LYS A 284 -22.30 -0.15 4.85
CA LYS A 284 -21.07 0.00 5.66
C LYS A 284 -20.09 1.04 5.12
N VAL A 285 -20.38 1.68 4.00
CA VAL A 285 -19.52 2.71 3.41
C VAL A 285 -19.58 3.99 4.25
N LEU A 286 -18.45 4.38 4.82
CA LEU A 286 -18.37 5.62 5.58
C LEU A 286 -18.51 6.84 4.65
N PRO A 287 -19.34 7.83 5.02
CA PRO A 287 -19.37 9.10 4.30
C PRO A 287 -18.04 9.84 4.53
N LEU A 288 -17.58 10.56 3.51
CA LEU A 288 -16.46 11.49 3.66
C LEU A 288 -16.90 12.71 4.45
N SER A 289 -16.12 13.10 5.47
CA SER A 289 -16.34 14.37 6.17
C SER A 289 -15.93 15.56 5.29
N ASP A 290 -16.43 16.75 5.62
CA ASP A 290 -16.04 17.97 4.92
C ASP A 290 -14.55 18.27 5.07
N GLU A 291 -13.95 17.93 6.21
CA GLU A 291 -12.52 18.04 6.49
C GLU A 291 -11.70 17.09 5.60
N GLU A 292 -12.11 15.83 5.47
CA GLU A 292 -11.45 14.86 4.58
C GLU A 292 -11.53 15.33 3.12
N ARG A 293 -12.72 15.79 2.67
CA ARG A 293 -12.89 16.32 1.32
C ARG A 293 -12.02 17.56 1.07
N ALA A 294 -11.91 18.45 2.07
CA ALA A 294 -11.04 19.63 1.98
C ALA A 294 -9.56 19.25 1.91
N MET A 295 -9.15 18.18 2.60
CA MET A 295 -7.78 17.66 2.55
C MET A 295 -7.46 17.05 1.20
N ILE A 296 -8.34 16.20 0.66
CA ILE A 296 -8.17 15.58 -0.68
C ILE A 296 -8.01 16.66 -1.76
N ARG A 297 -8.76 17.77 -1.67
CA ARG A 297 -8.65 18.88 -2.62
C ARG A 297 -7.35 19.69 -2.54
N LYS A 298 -6.52 19.47 -1.50
CA LYS A 298 -5.18 20.07 -1.43
C LYS A 298 -4.14 19.32 -2.25
N ALA A 299 -4.43 18.07 -2.62
CA ALA A 299 -3.53 17.31 -3.48
C ALA A 299 -3.35 18.04 -4.83
N PRO A 300 -2.12 18.12 -5.37
CA PRO A 300 -1.84 18.75 -6.64
C PRO A 300 -2.41 17.89 -7.78
N PHE A 301 -3.67 18.10 -8.12
CA PHE A 301 -4.39 17.37 -9.16
C PHE A 301 -5.05 18.33 -10.15
N SER A 302 -4.84 18.08 -11.43
CA SER A 302 -5.53 18.77 -12.54
C SER A 302 -6.30 17.75 -13.35
N GLU A 303 -7.63 17.84 -13.31
CA GLU A 303 -8.54 17.02 -14.13
C GLU A 303 -8.18 17.10 -15.62
N GLU A 304 -7.85 18.30 -16.10
CA GLU A 304 -7.48 18.55 -17.50
C GLU A 304 -6.15 17.86 -17.87
N ALA A 305 -5.14 17.92 -16.99
CA ALA A 305 -3.87 17.22 -17.20
C ALA A 305 -4.05 15.70 -17.16
N TYR A 306 -4.87 15.20 -16.22
CA TYR A 306 -5.23 13.80 -16.10
C TYR A 306 -5.93 13.29 -17.37
N CYS A 307 -6.94 13.99 -17.87
CA CYS A 307 -7.62 13.62 -19.10
C CYS A 307 -6.68 13.62 -20.31
N ARG A 308 -5.76 14.62 -20.43
CA ARG A 308 -4.76 14.65 -21.50
C ARG A 308 -3.78 13.48 -21.44
N ALA A 309 -3.31 13.14 -20.23
CA ALA A 309 -2.35 12.04 -20.04
C ALA A 309 -2.94 10.69 -20.45
N LEU A 310 -4.24 10.50 -20.27
CA LEU A 310 -4.96 9.26 -20.59
C LEU A 310 -5.65 9.28 -21.97
N ASP A 311 -5.54 10.38 -22.72
CA ASP A 311 -6.24 10.60 -24.02
C ASP A 311 -7.77 10.36 -23.91
N ILE A 312 -8.37 10.85 -22.80
CA ILE A 312 -9.81 10.81 -22.57
C ILE A 312 -10.41 12.21 -22.60
N ARG A 313 -11.71 12.32 -22.90
CA ARG A 313 -12.41 13.62 -22.98
C ARG A 313 -12.85 14.12 -21.62
N GLU A 314 -13.28 13.22 -20.74
CA GLU A 314 -13.80 13.50 -19.42
C GLU A 314 -13.61 12.29 -18.51
N THR A 315 -13.59 12.50 -17.19
CA THR A 315 -13.62 11.42 -16.20
C THR A 315 -15.06 10.97 -15.95
N GLN A 316 -15.23 9.73 -15.49
CA GLN A 316 -16.51 9.11 -15.17
C GLN A 316 -16.51 8.59 -13.73
N GLY A 317 -17.69 8.43 -13.14
CA GLY A 317 -17.89 7.78 -11.84
C GLY A 317 -19.06 8.37 -11.06
N GLU A 318 -19.13 8.05 -9.76
CA GLU A 318 -20.26 8.41 -8.89
C GLU A 318 -20.46 9.95 -8.83
N GLU A 319 -21.71 10.39 -9.10
CA GLU A 319 -22.09 11.81 -9.05
C GLU A 319 -21.87 12.41 -7.65
N GLY A 320 -21.40 13.67 -7.60
CA GLY A 320 -21.14 14.38 -6.34
C GLY A 320 -19.75 14.17 -5.73
N TYR A 321 -18.90 13.37 -6.40
CA TYR A 321 -17.52 13.14 -6.01
C TYR A 321 -16.54 13.57 -7.10
N ILE A 322 -15.39 14.14 -6.70
CA ILE A 322 -14.29 14.47 -7.63
C ILE A 322 -13.49 13.22 -7.97
N THR A 323 -12.66 13.26 -9.02
CA THR A 323 -11.88 12.12 -9.52
C THR A 323 -11.02 11.47 -8.43
N LEU A 324 -10.33 12.26 -7.61
CA LEU A 324 -9.53 11.73 -6.50
C LEU A 324 -10.38 11.03 -5.43
N GLU A 325 -11.60 11.51 -5.14
CA GLU A 325 -12.51 10.83 -4.22
C GLU A 325 -13.06 9.53 -4.82
N ARG A 326 -13.36 9.51 -6.13
CA ARG A 326 -13.88 8.33 -6.84
C ARG A 326 -12.89 7.18 -6.89
N ASN A 327 -11.62 7.48 -7.15
CA ASN A 327 -10.59 6.44 -7.30
C ASN A 327 -9.93 5.99 -5.99
N SER A 328 -10.24 6.63 -4.85
CA SER A 328 -9.62 6.32 -3.56
C SER A 328 -10.60 6.07 -2.42
N CYS A 329 -11.71 6.83 -2.35
CA CYS A 329 -12.63 6.85 -1.22
C CYS A 329 -14.01 6.26 -1.54
N ARG A 330 -14.28 6.00 -2.82
CA ARG A 330 -15.55 5.42 -3.25
C ARG A 330 -15.34 4.02 -3.83
N PRO A 331 -16.30 3.11 -3.63
CA PRO A 331 -16.26 1.83 -4.31
C PRO A 331 -16.51 2.01 -5.81
N SER A 332 -15.96 1.12 -6.63
CA SER A 332 -16.23 1.08 -8.07
C SER A 332 -16.64 -0.31 -8.52
N PHE A 333 -17.30 -0.38 -9.68
CA PHE A 333 -17.62 -1.60 -10.36
C PHE A 333 -17.07 -1.56 -11.77
N ASP A 334 -16.35 -2.62 -12.17
CA ASP A 334 -15.68 -2.72 -13.46
C ASP A 334 -15.91 -4.09 -14.11
N VAL A 335 -16.10 -4.09 -15.43
CA VAL A 335 -16.10 -5.29 -16.25
C VAL A 335 -14.70 -5.55 -16.77
N CYS A 336 -13.98 -6.48 -16.16
CA CYS A 336 -12.61 -6.82 -16.52
C CYS A 336 -12.51 -7.69 -17.77
N GLY A 337 -13.57 -8.35 -18.15
CA GLY A 337 -13.64 -9.17 -19.36
C GLY A 337 -15.07 -9.64 -19.65
N ILE A 338 -15.40 -9.74 -20.91
CA ILE A 338 -16.67 -10.26 -21.38
C ILE A 338 -16.44 -11.09 -22.65
N TRP A 339 -17.03 -12.27 -22.75
CA TRP A 339 -16.87 -13.12 -23.92
C TRP A 339 -18.06 -14.08 -24.12
N GLY A 340 -18.19 -14.56 -25.33
CA GLY A 340 -19.24 -15.50 -25.78
C GLY A 340 -19.48 -15.37 -27.27
N GLY A 341 -20.20 -16.31 -27.83
CA GLY A 341 -20.52 -16.32 -29.26
C GLY A 341 -19.31 -16.56 -30.16
N TYR A 342 -19.44 -16.16 -31.43
CA TYR A 342 -18.41 -16.35 -32.43
C TYR A 342 -17.37 -15.21 -32.38
N GLN A 343 -16.10 -15.57 -32.28
CA GLN A 343 -14.97 -14.65 -32.23
C GLN A 343 -13.95 -14.87 -33.36
N GLY A 344 -14.23 -15.82 -34.27
CA GLY A 344 -13.36 -16.08 -35.41
C GLY A 344 -13.55 -15.09 -36.57
N GLU A 345 -12.72 -15.25 -37.60
CA GLU A 345 -12.79 -14.42 -38.80
C GLU A 345 -14.14 -14.62 -39.54
N GLY A 346 -14.66 -13.52 -40.09
CA GLY A 346 -15.91 -13.50 -40.84
C GLY A 346 -17.17 -13.49 -39.97
N ALA A 347 -18.33 -13.72 -40.58
CA ALA A 347 -19.63 -13.67 -39.90
C ALA A 347 -20.19 -15.07 -39.64
N LYS A 348 -20.77 -15.29 -38.45
CA LYS A 348 -21.56 -16.50 -38.15
C LYS A 348 -22.87 -16.08 -37.53
N THR A 349 -23.99 -16.43 -38.20
CA THR A 349 -25.35 -16.15 -37.73
C THR A 349 -25.76 -17.11 -36.61
N VAL A 350 -25.21 -16.89 -35.41
CA VAL A 350 -25.36 -17.78 -34.26
C VAL A 350 -26.05 -17.07 -33.08
N LEU A 351 -26.87 -17.82 -32.36
CA LEU A 351 -27.31 -17.53 -31.02
C LEU A 351 -26.55 -18.48 -30.10
N PRO A 352 -25.59 -17.97 -29.33
CA PRO A 352 -24.72 -18.84 -28.54
C PRO A 352 -25.47 -19.50 -27.39
N SER A 353 -24.96 -20.62 -26.90
CA SER A 353 -25.49 -21.32 -25.73
C SER A 353 -25.03 -20.70 -24.39
N LYS A 354 -23.90 -20.02 -24.39
CA LYS A 354 -23.30 -19.42 -23.16
C LYS A 354 -22.67 -18.06 -23.43
N ALA A 355 -22.61 -17.25 -22.36
CA ALA A 355 -21.86 -16.03 -22.29
C ALA A 355 -21.20 -15.90 -20.91
N TYR A 356 -20.11 -15.17 -20.82
CA TYR A 356 -19.31 -15.02 -19.61
C TYR A 356 -18.88 -13.59 -19.41
N ALA A 357 -18.74 -13.20 -18.13
CA ALA A 357 -18.06 -11.96 -17.75
C ALA A 357 -17.16 -12.18 -16.53
N LYS A 358 -16.09 -11.43 -16.45
CA LYS A 358 -15.30 -11.20 -15.25
C LYS A 358 -15.61 -9.82 -14.74
N LEU A 359 -16.05 -9.76 -13.50
CA LEU A 359 -16.51 -8.53 -12.83
C LEU A 359 -15.65 -8.29 -11.61
N SER A 360 -15.38 -7.04 -11.31
CA SER A 360 -14.71 -6.64 -10.07
C SER A 360 -15.39 -5.43 -9.44
N CYS A 361 -15.30 -5.34 -8.11
CA CYS A 361 -15.55 -4.13 -7.37
C CYS A 361 -14.30 -3.77 -6.57
N ARG A 362 -13.87 -2.51 -6.66
CA ARG A 362 -13.02 -1.97 -5.62
C ARG A 362 -13.90 -1.60 -4.44
N LEU A 363 -13.49 -2.03 -3.25
CA LEU A 363 -14.21 -1.83 -2.00
C LEU A 363 -13.52 -0.74 -1.17
N VAL A 364 -14.25 -0.13 -0.25
CA VAL A 364 -13.66 0.82 0.70
C VAL A 364 -13.67 0.23 2.12
N ALA A 365 -13.02 0.91 3.06
CA ALA A 365 -12.98 0.46 4.44
C ALA A 365 -14.36 0.12 4.99
N ASN A 366 -14.44 -0.90 5.84
CA ASN A 366 -15.63 -1.51 6.44
C ASN A 366 -16.49 -2.37 5.49
N GLN A 367 -16.20 -2.39 4.18
CA GLN A 367 -16.86 -3.35 3.29
C GLN A 367 -16.12 -4.70 3.38
N ASP A 368 -16.84 -5.72 3.78
CA ASP A 368 -16.37 -7.10 3.78
C ASP A 368 -16.59 -7.72 2.38
N HIS A 369 -15.52 -8.27 1.81
CA HIS A 369 -15.55 -8.78 0.42
C HIS A 369 -16.40 -10.05 0.26
N GLU A 370 -16.55 -10.87 1.30
CA GLU A 370 -17.43 -12.05 1.28
C GLU A 370 -18.90 -11.64 1.33
N GLU A 371 -19.24 -10.66 2.21
CA GLU A 371 -20.58 -10.08 2.25
C GLU A 371 -20.96 -9.42 0.93
N ILE A 372 -20.06 -8.61 0.36
CA ILE A 372 -20.30 -7.98 -0.94
C ILE A 372 -20.44 -9.04 -2.05
N SER A 373 -19.66 -10.11 -2.00
CA SER A 373 -19.79 -11.22 -2.95
C SER A 373 -21.14 -11.91 -2.85
N ARG A 374 -21.66 -12.10 -1.64
CA ARG A 374 -23.00 -12.64 -1.39
C ARG A 374 -24.08 -11.71 -1.94
N LEU A 375 -24.02 -10.41 -1.63
CA LEU A 375 -25.00 -9.42 -2.10
C LEU A 375 -24.99 -9.31 -3.64
N MET A 376 -23.83 -9.27 -4.26
CA MET A 376 -23.68 -9.22 -5.71
C MET A 376 -24.28 -10.47 -6.39
N LYS A 377 -23.98 -11.65 -5.85
CA LYS A 377 -24.53 -12.92 -6.35
C LYS A 377 -26.05 -12.93 -6.26
N GLU A 378 -26.63 -12.64 -5.08
CA GLU A 378 -28.06 -12.61 -4.86
C GLU A 378 -28.76 -11.62 -5.78
N TYR A 379 -28.20 -10.43 -5.97
CA TYR A 379 -28.75 -9.42 -6.83
C TYR A 379 -28.71 -9.83 -8.31
N ILE A 380 -27.57 -10.33 -8.81
CA ILE A 380 -27.46 -10.83 -10.19
C ILE A 380 -28.46 -11.97 -10.45
N GLU A 381 -28.59 -12.92 -9.52
CA GLU A 381 -29.55 -14.03 -9.62
C GLU A 381 -31.02 -13.52 -9.60
N GLN A 382 -31.30 -12.47 -8.83
CA GLN A 382 -32.63 -11.87 -8.71
C GLN A 382 -33.05 -11.13 -9.99
N ILE A 383 -32.13 -10.36 -10.62
CA ILE A 383 -32.44 -9.57 -11.84
C ILE A 383 -32.35 -10.40 -13.13
N ALA A 384 -31.79 -11.59 -13.05
CA ALA A 384 -31.68 -12.48 -14.21
C ALA A 384 -33.06 -12.92 -14.70
N PRO A 385 -33.34 -12.84 -16.00
CA PRO A 385 -34.62 -13.29 -16.54
C PRO A 385 -34.69 -14.83 -16.48
N LYS A 386 -35.92 -15.34 -16.28
CA LYS A 386 -36.19 -16.79 -16.23
C LYS A 386 -35.84 -17.57 -17.51
N SER A 387 -35.54 -16.86 -18.58
CA SER A 387 -35.17 -17.44 -19.89
C SER A 387 -33.72 -17.92 -19.97
N VAL A 388 -32.91 -17.64 -18.97
CA VAL A 388 -31.50 -18.06 -18.85
C VAL A 388 -31.18 -18.58 -17.44
N HIS A 389 -30.10 -19.35 -17.32
CA HIS A 389 -29.52 -19.72 -16.05
C HIS A 389 -28.26 -18.90 -15.81
N VAL A 390 -28.14 -18.34 -14.62
CA VAL A 390 -26.97 -17.55 -14.23
C VAL A 390 -26.24 -18.24 -13.08
N LYS A 391 -24.91 -18.30 -13.20
CA LYS A 391 -24.01 -18.78 -12.15
C LYS A 391 -22.99 -17.69 -11.85
N VAL A 392 -22.95 -17.22 -10.61
CA VAL A 392 -21.93 -16.31 -10.10
C VAL A 392 -20.94 -17.09 -9.24
N THR A 393 -19.68 -17.04 -9.61
CA THR A 393 -18.61 -17.75 -8.91
C THR A 393 -17.62 -16.71 -8.33
N PRO A 394 -17.56 -16.51 -7.01
CA PRO A 394 -16.53 -15.71 -6.39
C PRO A 394 -15.14 -16.27 -6.71
N MET A 395 -14.16 -15.41 -6.88
CA MET A 395 -12.77 -15.81 -7.20
C MET A 395 -11.85 -15.44 -6.05
N HIS A 396 -11.44 -14.19 -5.97
CA HIS A 396 -10.59 -13.67 -4.91
C HIS A 396 -11.10 -12.31 -4.43
N GLY A 397 -10.63 -11.90 -3.27
CA GLY A 397 -10.99 -10.62 -2.69
C GLY A 397 -10.17 -10.33 -1.44
N GLY A 398 -10.33 -9.14 -0.92
CA GLY A 398 -9.75 -8.68 0.33
C GLY A 398 -10.44 -7.42 0.80
N ALA A 399 -10.45 -7.18 2.10
CA ALA A 399 -11.04 -5.99 2.69
C ALA A 399 -10.24 -4.73 2.35
N GLY A 400 -10.88 -3.57 2.37
CA GLY A 400 -10.20 -2.29 2.39
C GLY A 400 -9.65 -1.98 3.78
N TYR A 401 -8.71 -1.05 3.84
CA TYR A 401 -8.07 -0.63 5.09
C TYR A 401 -8.23 0.88 5.31
N TYR A 402 -8.33 1.28 6.58
CA TYR A 402 -8.29 2.68 7.00
C TYR A 402 -7.52 2.85 8.31
N CYS A 403 -6.53 3.72 8.30
CA CYS A 403 -5.77 4.14 9.47
C CYS A 403 -6.42 5.41 10.06
N PRO A 404 -6.91 5.39 11.32
CA PRO A 404 -7.42 6.58 11.97
C PRO A 404 -6.34 7.66 12.08
N LEU A 405 -6.67 8.89 11.66
CA LEU A 405 -5.70 9.99 11.66
C LEU A 405 -5.32 10.47 13.07
N ASP A 406 -6.13 10.18 14.07
CA ASP A 406 -5.89 10.46 15.49
C ASP A 406 -5.08 9.36 16.21
N LEU A 407 -4.72 8.28 15.50
CA LEU A 407 -3.87 7.24 16.05
C LEU A 407 -2.50 7.85 16.44
N PRO A 408 -2.00 7.65 17.68
CA PRO A 408 -0.73 8.24 18.12
C PRO A 408 0.44 7.93 17.19
N ALA A 409 0.51 6.72 16.63
CA ALA A 409 1.54 6.34 15.66
C ALA A 409 1.41 7.09 14.34
N TYR A 410 0.18 7.32 13.84
CA TYR A 410 -0.05 8.13 12.65
C TYR A 410 0.40 9.59 12.87
N GLN A 411 0.05 10.16 14.02
CA GLN A 411 0.47 11.53 14.37
C GLN A 411 2.00 11.65 14.49
N ALA A 412 2.67 10.66 15.06
CA ALA A 412 4.12 10.60 15.11
C ALA A 412 4.74 10.51 13.71
N ALA A 413 4.18 9.68 12.82
CA ALA A 413 4.61 9.57 11.43
C ALA A 413 4.41 10.88 10.65
N ALA A 414 3.26 11.53 10.82
CA ALA A 414 2.98 12.82 10.16
C ALA A 414 3.97 13.92 10.60
N GLN A 415 4.25 14.02 11.89
CA GLN A 415 5.25 14.96 12.40
C GLN A 415 6.67 14.62 11.93
N ALA A 416 7.02 13.33 11.86
CA ALA A 416 8.33 12.88 11.38
C ALA A 416 8.55 13.24 9.91
N VAL A 417 7.55 13.00 9.07
CA VAL A 417 7.58 13.39 7.64
C VAL A 417 7.66 14.91 7.50
N GLU A 418 6.86 15.67 8.26
CA GLU A 418 6.93 17.14 8.24
C GLU A 418 8.32 17.66 8.57
N LYS A 419 9.00 17.07 9.56
CA LYS A 419 10.37 17.48 9.93
C LYS A 419 11.42 17.13 8.89
N ALA A 420 11.30 15.97 8.24
CA ALA A 420 12.22 15.54 7.19
C ALA A 420 12.04 16.35 5.89
N TYR A 421 10.80 16.63 5.51
CA TYR A 421 10.47 17.29 4.27
C TYR A 421 10.27 18.82 4.40
N GLY A 422 10.05 19.33 5.62
CA GLY A 422 9.76 20.74 5.90
C GLY A 422 8.34 21.18 5.56
N VAL A 423 7.48 20.24 5.18
CA VAL A 423 6.07 20.46 4.82
C VAL A 423 5.23 19.35 5.45
N ALA A 424 4.09 19.71 6.05
CA ALA A 424 3.17 18.74 6.62
C ALA A 424 2.61 17.80 5.55
N PRO A 425 2.64 16.47 5.77
CA PRO A 425 2.15 15.53 4.79
C PRO A 425 0.63 15.57 4.66
N LEU A 426 0.14 15.30 3.46
CA LEU A 426 -1.29 15.08 3.23
C LEU A 426 -1.66 13.65 3.62
N ALA A 427 -2.79 13.48 4.31
CA ALA A 427 -3.41 12.17 4.46
C ALA A 427 -4.14 11.83 3.16
N ILE A 428 -3.69 10.80 2.46
CA ILE A 428 -4.30 10.34 1.21
C ILE A 428 -4.88 8.95 1.36
N ARG A 429 -5.81 8.57 0.49
CA ARG A 429 -6.24 7.19 0.33
C ARG A 429 -5.80 6.70 -1.06
N SER A 430 -5.22 5.51 -1.11
CA SER A 430 -4.82 4.88 -2.36
C SER A 430 -5.95 4.09 -2.99
N GLY A 431 -6.01 4.11 -4.31
CA GLY A 431 -6.91 3.25 -5.08
C GLY A 431 -6.47 1.80 -5.16
N GLY A 432 -5.19 1.52 -4.85
CA GLY A 432 -4.60 0.19 -4.81
C GLY A 432 -5.06 -0.62 -3.59
N SER A 433 -4.79 -1.91 -3.65
CA SER A 433 -5.08 -2.87 -2.57
C SER A 433 -3.81 -3.60 -2.20
N ILE A 434 -3.49 -3.62 -0.92
CA ILE A 434 -2.44 -4.46 -0.33
C ILE A 434 -3.17 -5.39 0.65
N PRO A 435 -3.55 -6.59 0.22
CA PRO A 435 -4.46 -7.46 0.98
C PRO A 435 -3.93 -7.81 2.38
N ILE A 436 -2.62 -7.93 2.53
CA ILE A 436 -2.01 -8.28 3.81
C ILE A 436 -2.23 -7.20 4.89
N ILE A 437 -2.37 -5.93 4.52
CA ILE A 437 -2.60 -4.85 5.49
C ILE A 437 -3.95 -5.02 6.20
N ALA A 438 -5.00 -5.37 5.44
CA ALA A 438 -6.30 -5.68 6.04
C ALA A 438 -6.25 -6.99 6.85
N ALA A 439 -5.50 -7.99 6.39
CA ALA A 439 -5.31 -9.24 7.10
C ALA A 439 -4.58 -9.07 8.44
N PHE A 440 -3.61 -8.15 8.53
CA PHE A 440 -2.97 -7.81 9.81
C PHE A 440 -3.98 -7.28 10.83
N GLU A 441 -4.88 -6.39 10.43
CA GLU A 441 -5.92 -5.89 11.34
C GLU A 441 -6.86 -7.04 11.76
N GLU A 442 -7.29 -7.88 10.84
CA GLU A 442 -8.17 -9.02 11.12
C GLU A 442 -7.50 -10.06 12.02
N ILE A 443 -6.25 -10.44 11.71
CA ILE A 443 -5.56 -11.55 12.37
C ILE A 443 -4.91 -11.11 13.69
N LEU A 444 -4.18 -9.99 13.67
CA LEU A 444 -3.38 -9.52 14.81
C LEU A 444 -4.11 -8.46 15.65
N GLY A 445 -5.18 -7.85 15.12
CA GLY A 445 -5.87 -6.74 15.78
C GLY A 445 -5.08 -5.44 15.80
N LEU A 446 -4.08 -5.29 14.93
CA LEU A 446 -3.15 -4.17 14.91
C LEU A 446 -3.51 -3.18 13.80
N LYS A 447 -3.43 -1.89 14.11
CA LYS A 447 -3.48 -0.83 13.09
C LYS A 447 -2.12 -0.66 12.44
N THR A 448 -2.13 -0.33 11.14
CA THR A 448 -0.94 -0.14 10.31
C THR A 448 -0.79 1.32 9.92
N VAL A 449 0.38 1.90 10.11
CA VAL A 449 0.77 3.19 9.54
C VAL A 449 1.53 2.94 8.25
N LEU A 450 1.01 3.45 7.13
CA LEU A 450 1.57 3.29 5.79
C LEU A 450 2.40 4.54 5.43
N MET A 451 3.65 4.57 5.87
CA MET A 451 4.59 5.68 5.67
C MET A 451 5.54 5.34 4.51
N GLY A 452 5.01 5.31 3.29
CA GLY A 452 5.77 5.01 2.09
C GLY A 452 6.45 6.22 1.47
N PHE A 453 7.50 5.95 0.69
CA PHE A 453 8.37 6.94 0.09
C PHE A 453 8.52 6.78 -1.43
N GLY A 454 7.81 5.83 -2.05
CA GLY A 454 7.79 5.68 -3.50
C GLY A 454 7.18 6.89 -4.20
N LEU A 455 7.55 7.12 -5.45
CA LEU A 455 6.97 8.12 -6.33
C LEU A 455 6.39 7.46 -7.59
N GLU A 456 5.41 8.09 -8.23
CA GLU A 456 4.84 7.56 -9.50
C GLU A 456 5.91 7.42 -10.58
N GLU A 457 6.90 8.31 -10.60
CA GLU A 457 8.00 8.30 -11.57
C GLU A 457 9.04 7.20 -11.32
N ASP A 458 8.97 6.47 -10.22
CA ASP A 458 9.90 5.39 -9.89
C ASP A 458 9.69 4.16 -10.78
N ALA A 459 8.61 4.12 -11.55
CA ALA A 459 8.32 3.10 -12.57
C ALA A 459 8.33 1.67 -11.98
N ILE A 460 7.78 1.49 -10.77
CA ILE A 460 7.65 0.18 -10.12
C ILE A 460 6.95 -0.81 -11.07
N HIS A 461 7.31 -2.11 -11.02
CA HIS A 461 6.86 -3.19 -11.92
C HIS A 461 7.23 -2.99 -13.40
N SER A 462 7.93 -1.91 -13.76
CA SER A 462 8.36 -1.61 -15.14
C SER A 462 9.87 -1.77 -15.32
N PRO A 463 10.37 -1.93 -16.57
CA PRO A 463 11.79 -1.74 -16.85
C PRO A 463 12.26 -0.34 -16.43
N ASN A 464 13.52 -0.27 -15.98
CA ASN A 464 14.14 0.97 -15.46
C ASN A 464 13.49 1.47 -14.16
N GLU A 465 12.92 0.57 -13.34
CA GLU A 465 12.58 0.91 -11.97
C GLU A 465 13.72 1.64 -11.29
N SER A 466 13.37 2.69 -10.56
CA SER A 466 14.38 3.54 -9.91
C SER A 466 13.88 4.07 -8.58
N PHE A 467 14.80 4.54 -7.77
CA PHE A 467 14.48 5.22 -6.52
C PHE A 467 15.32 6.49 -6.37
N SER A 468 14.70 7.63 -6.03
CA SER A 468 15.43 8.87 -5.76
C SER A 468 16.34 8.71 -4.54
N ALA A 469 17.66 8.94 -4.70
CA ALA A 469 18.60 8.92 -3.57
C ALA A 469 18.27 10.03 -2.56
N GLY A 470 17.71 11.15 -3.00
CA GLY A 470 17.23 12.23 -2.15
C GLY A 470 16.04 11.80 -1.30
N VAL A 471 15.07 11.11 -1.91
CA VAL A 471 13.90 10.54 -1.20
C VAL A 471 14.34 9.45 -0.24
N PHE A 472 15.25 8.56 -0.65
CA PHE A 472 15.82 7.54 0.23
C PHE A 472 16.39 8.16 1.50
N ARG A 473 17.23 9.20 1.37
CA ARG A 473 17.82 9.92 2.51
C ARG A 473 16.74 10.55 3.39
N LYS A 474 15.77 11.29 2.83
CA LYS A 474 14.66 11.90 3.58
C LYS A 474 13.78 10.85 4.26
N GLY A 475 13.59 9.69 3.64
CA GLY A 475 12.89 8.56 4.23
C GLY A 475 13.60 8.04 5.48
N VAL A 476 14.92 7.88 5.42
CA VAL A 476 15.74 7.50 6.59
C VAL A 476 15.62 8.55 7.70
N GLU A 477 15.67 9.86 7.37
CA GLU A 477 15.45 10.96 8.31
C GLU A 477 14.06 10.85 8.99
N ALA A 478 13.02 10.63 8.20
CA ALA A 478 11.64 10.53 8.69
C ALA A 478 11.45 9.31 9.61
N VAL A 479 11.99 8.14 9.23
CA VAL A 479 11.88 6.93 10.06
C VAL A 479 12.67 7.09 11.36
N ALA A 480 13.88 7.68 11.35
CA ALA A 480 14.63 7.95 12.56
C ALA A 480 13.88 8.90 13.52
N GLU A 481 13.25 9.93 12.96
CA GLU A 481 12.44 10.88 13.74
C GLU A 481 11.14 10.24 14.27
N PHE A 482 10.53 9.32 13.51
CA PHE A 482 9.37 8.56 13.96
C PHE A 482 9.67 7.77 15.24
N TYR A 483 10.82 7.08 15.31
CA TYR A 483 11.25 6.37 16.53
C TYR A 483 11.39 7.31 17.73
N ARG A 484 11.88 8.53 17.52
CA ARG A 484 11.97 9.54 18.57
C ARG A 484 10.62 10.02 19.08
N LEU A 485 9.65 10.18 18.17
CA LEU A 485 8.32 10.76 18.47
C LEU A 485 7.35 9.73 19.05
N PHE A 486 7.48 8.47 18.68
CA PHE A 486 6.56 7.41 19.11
C PHE A 486 6.95 6.74 20.43
N ASN A 487 8.00 7.18 21.08
CA ASN A 487 8.49 6.65 22.38
C ASN A 487 7.43 6.57 23.47
#